data_c31243ca747ad2421da0081fd92137cc
#
_entry.id   c31243ca747ad2421da0081fd92137cc
#
_cell.length_a   1.000
_cell.length_b   1.000
_cell.length_c   1.000
_cell.angle_alpha   90.00
_cell.angle_beta   90.00
_cell.angle_gamma   90.00
#
_symmetry.space_group_name_H-M   'P 1'
#
loop_
_entity.id
_entity.type
_entity.pdbx_description
1 polymer ?
#
loop_
_entity_poly.entity_id
_entity_poly.type
_entity_poly.pdbx_seq_one_letter_code
_entity_poly.pdbx_strand_id
1 'polypeptide(L)'
;MNRPLAQTIADPERIPYQKPQPRDMRPDMVILDGFGESDPRVWVPLAKHVAVRPLQFNVTLGQYTHVLRVTKAGMIARHRHSGGVHAWVFKGRWHYLEHDWVAEEGSYIFEPPGETHTLIVPEGCTEMMTLFQVTGSLMYVDPQGVSTGYDDVFTRLEKARAHYAAVGLGEDYVEQFIR
;
A
#
# COMPACT_ATOMS: atom_id res chain seq x y z
N MET A 1 9.15 18.93 4.93
CA MET A 1 9.34 20.01 5.95
C MET A 1 8.55 19.62 7.18
N ASN A 2 9.22 19.31 8.31
CA ASN A 2 8.55 19.08 9.58
C ASN A 2 7.81 20.35 9.98
N ARG A 3 6.49 20.31 9.93
CA ARG A 3 5.67 21.39 10.49
C ARG A 3 5.90 21.41 11.99
N PRO A 4 6.46 22.50 12.59
CA PRO A 4 6.63 22.53 14.03
C PRO A 4 5.25 22.40 14.67
N LEU A 5 5.15 21.53 15.68
CA LEU A 5 3.98 21.49 16.55
C LEU A 5 3.79 22.92 17.08
N ALA A 6 2.61 23.49 16.83
CA ALA A 6 2.28 24.81 17.39
C ALA A 6 2.62 24.78 18.88
N GLN A 7 3.34 25.80 19.37
CA GLN A 7 3.61 25.97 20.80
C GLN A 7 2.25 26.13 21.49
N THR A 8 1.71 25.01 21.95
CA THR A 8 0.52 24.99 22.77
C THR A 8 0.94 25.48 24.15
N ILE A 9 0.16 26.37 24.76
CA ILE A 9 0.25 26.79 26.16
C ILE A 9 0.57 25.54 27.00
N ALA A 10 1.64 25.61 27.80
CA ALA A 10 2.11 24.47 28.58
C ALA A 10 0.97 23.94 29.48
N ASP A 11 0.38 22.86 29.05
CA ASP A 11 -0.57 22.10 29.84
C ASP A 11 0.24 21.28 30.84
N PRO A 12 0.12 21.52 32.16
CA PRO A 12 0.91 20.83 33.18
C PRO A 12 0.66 19.32 33.21
N GLU A 13 -0.42 18.83 32.58
CA GLU A 13 -0.71 17.40 32.45
C GLU A 13 -0.05 16.74 31.22
N ARG A 14 0.50 17.52 30.29
CA ARG A 14 1.20 17.02 29.10
C ARG A 14 2.66 16.65 29.40
N ILE A 15 2.86 15.74 30.34
CA ILE A 15 4.16 15.24 30.71
C ILE A 15 4.43 13.97 29.90
N PRO A 16 5.49 13.93 29.05
CA PRO A 16 5.88 12.69 28.38
C PRO A 16 6.16 11.58 29.38
N TYR A 17 6.00 10.33 28.94
CA TYR A 17 6.36 9.16 29.75
C TYR A 17 7.81 9.25 30.22
N GLN A 18 8.04 9.09 31.53
CA GLN A 18 9.33 9.40 32.18
C GLN A 18 10.20 8.16 32.43
N LYS A 19 9.67 6.96 32.22
CA LYS A 19 10.44 5.72 32.46
C LYS A 19 11.07 5.24 31.15
N PRO A 20 12.14 4.43 31.22
CA PRO A 20 12.71 3.80 30.04
C PRO A 20 11.69 2.93 29.32
N GLN A 21 11.70 2.96 28.01
CA GLN A 21 10.95 2.03 27.17
C GLN A 21 11.54 0.61 27.26
N PRO A 22 10.77 -0.45 26.91
CA PRO A 22 11.31 -1.81 26.88
C PRO A 22 12.59 -1.92 26.05
N ARG A 23 13.60 -2.66 26.54
CA ARG A 23 14.96 -2.70 25.97
C ARG A 23 14.99 -3.08 24.48
N ASP A 24 14.13 -4.04 24.07
CA ASP A 24 14.15 -4.59 22.72
C ASP A 24 13.00 -4.05 21.84
N MET A 25 12.34 -2.97 22.29
CA MET A 25 11.28 -2.32 21.53
C MET A 25 11.84 -1.72 20.24
N ARG A 26 11.20 -2.01 19.12
CA ARG A 26 11.51 -1.35 17.85
C ARG A 26 10.91 0.06 17.83
N PRO A 27 11.59 1.04 17.22
CA PRO A 27 11.05 2.38 17.07
C PRO A 27 9.84 2.38 16.13
N ASP A 28 8.99 3.39 16.30
CA ASP A 28 7.91 3.66 15.36
C ASP A 28 8.45 3.86 13.94
N MET A 29 7.69 3.38 12.97
CA MET A 29 7.89 3.71 11.57
C MET A 29 6.90 4.80 11.18
N VAL A 30 7.39 5.99 10.86
CA VAL A 30 6.55 7.14 10.53
C VAL A 30 6.85 7.61 9.12
N ILE A 31 5.84 7.59 8.26
CA ILE A 31 5.89 8.10 6.88
C ILE A 31 4.94 9.29 6.81
N LEU A 32 5.47 10.50 6.92
CA LEU A 32 4.65 11.73 6.96
C LEU A 32 3.98 12.06 5.62
N ASP A 33 4.56 11.58 4.52
CA ASP A 33 4.01 11.70 3.16
C ASP A 33 3.61 10.31 2.65
N GLY A 34 2.61 9.70 3.31
CA GLY A 34 2.12 8.37 2.97
C GLY A 34 1.49 8.29 1.58
N PHE A 35 1.04 9.42 1.03
CA PHE A 35 0.47 9.50 -0.31
C PHE A 35 1.49 9.89 -1.39
N GLY A 36 2.75 10.18 -1.02
CA GLY A 36 3.83 10.49 -1.97
C GLY A 36 3.56 11.73 -2.81
N GLU A 37 2.93 12.76 -2.23
CA GLU A 37 2.59 14.01 -2.93
C GLU A 37 3.79 14.91 -3.14
N SER A 38 4.78 14.85 -2.24
CA SER A 38 5.95 15.73 -2.26
C SER A 38 7.05 15.26 -3.21
N ASP A 39 7.13 13.97 -3.52
CA ASP A 39 8.17 13.38 -4.39
C ASP A 39 7.57 12.27 -5.28
N PRO A 40 7.40 12.52 -6.60
CA PRO A 40 6.84 11.51 -7.49
C PRO A 40 7.70 10.25 -7.66
N ARG A 41 8.99 10.30 -7.31
CA ARG A 41 9.90 9.14 -7.41
C ARG A 41 9.58 8.02 -6.42
N VAL A 42 8.80 8.31 -5.38
CA VAL A 42 8.41 7.29 -4.39
C VAL A 42 7.33 6.33 -4.90
N TRP A 43 6.74 6.62 -6.05
CA TRP A 43 5.75 5.76 -6.70
C TRP A 43 6.42 4.71 -7.59
N VAL A 44 6.31 3.46 -7.20
CA VAL A 44 6.83 2.31 -7.96
C VAL A 44 5.82 1.91 -9.03
N PRO A 45 6.16 2.04 -10.32
CA PRO A 45 5.25 1.69 -11.40
C PRO A 45 5.07 0.16 -11.48
N LEU A 46 3.82 -0.29 -11.63
CA LEU A 46 3.48 -1.70 -11.88
C LEU A 46 3.06 -1.92 -13.34
N ALA A 47 2.36 -0.95 -13.91
CA ALA A 47 1.94 -0.93 -15.30
C ALA A 47 1.69 0.52 -15.74
N LYS A 48 1.33 0.72 -17.01
CA LYS A 48 0.88 2.03 -17.48
C LYS A 48 -0.34 2.49 -16.68
N HIS A 49 -0.27 3.68 -16.09
CA HIS A 49 -1.32 4.27 -15.23
C HIS A 49 -1.56 3.55 -13.89
N VAL A 50 -0.72 2.60 -13.50
CA VAL A 50 -0.81 1.87 -12.23
C VAL A 50 0.51 1.94 -11.49
N ALA A 51 0.51 2.49 -10.29
CA ALA A 51 1.69 2.57 -9.44
C ALA A 51 1.33 2.29 -7.98
N VAL A 52 2.31 1.92 -7.18
CA VAL A 52 2.16 1.75 -5.75
C VAL A 52 3.15 2.63 -4.99
N ARG A 53 2.70 3.17 -3.87
CA ARG A 53 3.54 3.81 -2.86
C ARG A 53 3.75 2.80 -1.72
N PRO A 54 4.92 2.13 -1.62
CA PRO A 54 5.22 1.24 -0.52
C PRO A 54 5.22 1.99 0.82
N LEU A 55 4.61 1.40 1.84
CA LEU A 55 4.59 1.91 3.20
C LEU A 55 5.26 0.95 4.18
N GLN A 56 5.13 -0.36 3.97
CA GLN A 56 5.76 -1.37 4.82
C GLN A 56 6.00 -2.67 4.05
N PHE A 57 7.14 -3.30 4.32
CA PHE A 57 7.46 -4.67 3.96
C PHE A 57 7.78 -5.44 5.23
N ASN A 58 6.81 -6.20 5.75
CA ASN A 58 7.02 -7.09 6.88
C ASN A 58 7.50 -8.44 6.37
N VAL A 59 8.80 -8.59 6.25
CA VAL A 59 9.43 -9.80 5.71
C VAL A 59 9.33 -11.00 6.68
N THR A 60 9.08 -10.75 7.95
CA THR A 60 8.88 -11.80 8.96
C THR A 60 7.49 -12.44 8.84
N LEU A 61 6.46 -11.62 8.60
CA LEU A 61 5.07 -12.08 8.49
C LEU A 61 4.62 -12.34 7.04
N GLY A 62 5.49 -12.09 6.06
CA GLY A 62 5.10 -12.20 4.66
C GLY A 62 3.99 -11.21 4.28
N GLN A 63 4.03 -9.99 4.82
CA GLN A 63 2.99 -8.99 4.66
C GLN A 63 3.55 -7.70 4.08
N TYR A 64 2.77 -7.01 3.24
CA TYR A 64 3.16 -5.70 2.74
C TYR A 64 1.96 -4.74 2.74
N THR A 65 2.28 -3.45 2.95
CA THR A 65 1.30 -2.37 2.93
C THR A 65 1.73 -1.33 1.91
N HIS A 66 0.81 -0.92 1.06
CA HIS A 66 1.05 0.12 0.05
C HIS A 66 -0.22 0.91 -0.25
N VAL A 67 -0.07 2.10 -0.80
CA VAL A 67 -1.16 2.79 -1.51
C VAL A 67 -1.08 2.41 -2.98
N LEU A 68 -2.15 1.85 -3.53
CA LEU A 68 -2.33 1.66 -4.97
C LEU A 68 -2.91 2.95 -5.56
N ARG A 69 -2.30 3.43 -6.63
CA ARG A 69 -2.78 4.57 -7.42
C ARG A 69 -3.04 4.14 -8.85
N VAL A 70 -4.23 4.44 -9.33
CA VAL A 70 -4.63 4.20 -10.71
C VAL A 70 -5.13 5.51 -11.31
N THR A 71 -4.56 5.94 -12.44
CA THR A 71 -4.84 7.23 -13.08
C THR A 71 -5.64 7.11 -14.37
N LYS A 72 -6.20 5.94 -14.64
CA LYS A 72 -7.08 5.68 -15.79
C LYS A 72 -8.03 4.55 -15.49
N ALA A 73 -9.30 4.72 -15.84
CA ALA A 73 -10.31 3.68 -15.79
C ALA A 73 -9.91 2.42 -16.60
N GLY A 74 -10.34 1.26 -16.13
CA GLY A 74 -10.10 -0.03 -16.77
C GLY A 74 -9.91 -1.19 -15.81
N MET A 75 -9.63 -2.35 -16.37
CA MET A 75 -9.29 -3.55 -15.60
C MET A 75 -7.83 -3.46 -15.15
N ILE A 76 -7.60 -3.68 -13.86
CA ILE A 76 -6.27 -3.58 -13.24
C ILE A 76 -5.61 -4.95 -13.15
N ALA A 77 -6.27 -5.91 -12.52
CA ALA A 77 -5.76 -7.27 -12.39
C ALA A 77 -6.88 -8.25 -12.05
N ARG A 78 -6.76 -9.50 -12.54
CA ARG A 78 -7.47 -10.65 -12.01
C ARG A 78 -6.52 -11.45 -11.17
N HIS A 79 -6.89 -11.72 -9.94
CA HIS A 79 -5.98 -12.34 -8.99
C HIS A 79 -6.72 -13.02 -7.84
N ARG A 80 -5.95 -13.78 -7.07
CA ARG A 80 -6.37 -14.44 -5.84
C ARG A 80 -5.34 -14.17 -4.75
N HIS A 81 -5.78 -13.94 -3.52
CA HIS A 81 -4.93 -13.82 -2.36
C HIS A 81 -4.76 -15.14 -1.60
N SER A 82 -3.55 -15.44 -1.14
CA SER A 82 -3.27 -16.58 -0.26
C SER A 82 -3.56 -16.29 1.21
N GLY A 83 -3.62 -15.02 1.60
CA GLY A 83 -3.94 -14.53 2.94
C GLY A 83 -5.01 -13.43 2.85
N GLY A 84 -5.41 -12.92 4.02
CA GLY A 84 -6.38 -11.83 4.09
C GLY A 84 -5.81 -10.50 3.62
N VAL A 85 -6.66 -9.64 3.08
CA VAL A 85 -6.33 -8.28 2.66
C VAL A 85 -7.26 -7.29 3.33
N HIS A 86 -6.70 -6.19 3.82
CA HIS A 86 -7.44 -5.05 4.29
C HIS A 86 -7.26 -3.89 3.31
N ALA A 87 -8.36 -3.23 2.94
CA ALA A 87 -8.34 -2.10 2.02
C ALA A 87 -9.10 -0.90 2.59
N TRP A 88 -8.55 0.31 2.36
CA TRP A 88 -9.19 1.59 2.70
C TRP A 88 -9.13 2.51 1.50
N VAL A 89 -10.29 2.93 1.00
CA VAL A 89 -10.39 3.83 -0.16
C VAL A 89 -10.22 5.27 0.29
N PHE A 90 -9.19 5.95 -0.21
CA PHE A 90 -8.92 7.37 0.08
C PHE A 90 -9.41 8.31 -1.00
N LYS A 91 -9.47 7.83 -2.24
CA LYS A 91 -9.90 8.64 -3.38
C LYS A 91 -10.49 7.78 -4.48
N GLY A 92 -11.52 8.31 -5.14
CA GLY A 92 -12.15 7.63 -6.26
C GLY A 92 -12.97 6.42 -5.86
N ARG A 93 -13.05 5.45 -6.77
CA ARG A 93 -13.86 4.24 -6.56
C ARG A 93 -13.35 3.10 -7.41
N TRP A 94 -13.66 1.88 -6.96
CA TRP A 94 -13.38 0.64 -7.68
C TRP A 94 -14.36 -0.44 -7.27
N HIS A 95 -14.43 -1.54 -8.03
CA HIS A 95 -15.21 -2.73 -7.69
C HIS A 95 -14.53 -3.97 -8.25
N TYR A 96 -15.03 -5.14 -7.85
CA TYR A 96 -14.73 -6.40 -8.50
C TYR A 96 -15.84 -6.76 -9.49
N LEU A 97 -15.47 -7.36 -10.64
CA LEU A 97 -16.48 -7.85 -11.62
C LEU A 97 -17.38 -8.91 -11.02
N GLU A 98 -16.89 -9.64 -10.04
CA GLU A 98 -17.57 -10.77 -9.38
C GLU A 98 -18.57 -10.31 -8.30
N HIS A 99 -18.64 -8.99 -8.01
CA HIS A 99 -19.48 -8.42 -6.96
C HIS A 99 -20.38 -7.29 -7.48
N ASP A 100 -21.47 -7.03 -6.75
CA ASP A 100 -22.46 -5.98 -7.04
C ASP A 100 -22.25 -4.68 -6.22
N TRP A 101 -21.27 -4.67 -5.29
CA TRP A 101 -20.91 -3.49 -4.53
C TRP A 101 -19.81 -2.66 -5.22
N VAL A 102 -19.76 -1.37 -4.92
CA VAL A 102 -18.70 -0.44 -5.32
C VAL A 102 -18.05 0.12 -4.06
N ALA A 103 -16.72 0.00 -3.97
CA ALA A 103 -15.93 0.64 -2.94
C ALA A 103 -15.66 2.09 -3.33
N GLU A 104 -16.12 3.03 -2.52
CA GLU A 104 -15.98 4.47 -2.72
C GLU A 104 -15.11 5.07 -1.62
N GLU A 105 -14.77 6.35 -1.77
CA GLU A 105 -14.01 7.11 -0.77
C GLU A 105 -14.61 6.96 0.63
N GLY A 106 -13.75 6.57 1.60
CA GLY A 106 -14.15 6.24 2.98
C GLY A 106 -14.52 4.77 3.20
N SER A 107 -14.66 3.95 2.14
CA SER A 107 -14.96 2.51 2.30
C SER A 107 -13.79 1.76 2.93
N TYR A 108 -14.12 0.77 3.76
CA TYR A 108 -13.24 -0.28 4.23
C TYR A 108 -13.70 -1.63 3.68
N ILE A 109 -12.76 -2.41 3.17
CA ILE A 109 -13.00 -3.75 2.62
C ILE A 109 -12.07 -4.74 3.32
N PHE A 110 -12.60 -5.90 3.69
CA PHE A 110 -11.82 -7.06 4.07
C PHE A 110 -12.03 -8.16 3.06
N GLU A 111 -10.96 -8.64 2.47
CA GLU A 111 -10.95 -9.73 1.50
C GLU A 111 -10.42 -10.99 2.18
N PRO A 112 -11.26 -12.01 2.43
CA PRO A 112 -10.78 -13.29 2.94
C PRO A 112 -9.91 -14.00 1.90
N PRO A 113 -9.00 -14.90 2.32
CA PRO A 113 -8.18 -15.63 1.37
C PRO A 113 -9.00 -16.57 0.49
N GLY A 114 -8.54 -16.76 -0.74
CA GLY A 114 -9.02 -17.83 -1.63
C GLY A 114 -9.96 -17.40 -2.74
N GLU A 115 -10.68 -16.29 -2.61
CA GLU A 115 -11.50 -15.78 -3.69
C GLU A 115 -10.64 -15.27 -4.86
N THR A 116 -11.10 -15.53 -6.08
CA THR A 116 -10.52 -14.97 -7.31
C THR A 116 -11.41 -13.84 -7.79
N HIS A 117 -10.84 -12.67 -7.97
CA HIS A 117 -11.59 -11.49 -8.36
C HIS A 117 -10.82 -10.59 -9.34
N THR A 118 -11.57 -9.74 -10.05
CA THR A 118 -11.07 -8.87 -11.11
C THR A 118 -11.32 -7.41 -10.74
N LEU A 119 -10.25 -6.68 -10.36
CA LEU A 119 -10.33 -5.28 -9.96
C LEU A 119 -10.56 -4.37 -11.16
N ILE A 120 -11.61 -3.56 -11.07
CA ILE A 120 -12.00 -2.56 -12.08
C ILE A 120 -12.02 -1.17 -11.45
N VAL A 121 -11.42 -0.20 -12.13
CA VAL A 121 -11.67 1.22 -11.93
C VAL A 121 -12.67 1.66 -12.98
N PRO A 122 -13.90 2.06 -12.60
CA PRO A 122 -14.98 2.33 -13.56
C PRO A 122 -14.74 3.62 -14.36
N GLU A 123 -15.40 3.72 -15.50
CA GLU A 123 -15.38 4.93 -16.34
C GLU A 123 -15.83 6.16 -15.53
N GLY A 124 -15.22 7.30 -15.85
CA GLY A 124 -15.43 8.57 -15.14
C GLY A 124 -14.64 8.69 -13.83
N CYS A 125 -13.96 7.64 -13.35
CA CYS A 125 -13.01 7.72 -12.26
C CYS A 125 -11.61 8.08 -12.84
N THR A 126 -11.20 9.34 -12.65
CA THR A 126 -9.94 9.86 -13.20
C THR A 126 -8.72 9.49 -12.36
N GLU A 127 -8.93 9.19 -11.07
CA GLU A 127 -7.89 8.72 -10.16
C GLU A 127 -8.52 7.89 -9.03
N MET A 128 -7.93 6.75 -8.75
CA MET A 128 -8.23 5.92 -7.60
C MET A 128 -7.00 5.79 -6.72
N MET A 129 -7.18 5.95 -5.40
CA MET A 129 -6.14 5.70 -4.39
C MET A 129 -6.73 4.87 -3.26
N THR A 130 -6.16 3.69 -3.07
CA THR A 130 -6.59 2.75 -2.02
C THR A 130 -5.36 2.20 -1.30
N LEU A 131 -5.35 2.27 0.03
CA LEU A 131 -4.37 1.56 0.83
C LEU A 131 -4.77 0.09 0.90
N PHE A 132 -3.84 -0.78 0.58
CA PHE A 132 -3.96 -2.22 0.76
C PHE A 132 -2.90 -2.72 1.75
N GLN A 133 -3.33 -3.51 2.71
CA GLN A 133 -2.47 -4.33 3.55
C GLN A 133 -2.69 -5.78 3.16
N VAL A 134 -1.71 -6.38 2.51
CA VAL A 134 -1.79 -7.72 1.92
C VAL A 134 -0.97 -8.70 2.75
N THR A 135 -1.59 -9.81 3.16
CA THR A 135 -0.91 -10.92 3.80
C THR A 135 -0.67 -12.06 2.81
N GLY A 136 0.56 -12.55 2.75
CA GLY A 136 0.95 -13.62 1.82
C GLY A 136 1.15 -13.12 0.39
N SER A 137 0.66 -13.89 -0.57
CA SER A 137 0.85 -13.62 -2.00
C SER A 137 -0.42 -13.20 -2.71
N LEU A 138 -0.24 -12.45 -3.78
CA LEU A 138 -1.22 -12.13 -4.79
C LEU A 138 -0.86 -12.94 -6.04
N MET A 139 -1.71 -13.89 -6.40
CA MET A 139 -1.50 -14.77 -7.57
C MET A 139 -2.34 -14.28 -8.73
N TYR A 140 -1.68 -13.86 -9.80
CA TYR A 140 -2.35 -13.46 -11.04
C TYR A 140 -2.86 -14.69 -11.81
N VAL A 141 -4.06 -14.57 -12.33
CA VAL A 141 -4.67 -15.66 -13.11
C VAL A 141 -5.35 -15.12 -14.37
N ASP A 142 -5.45 -15.98 -15.39
CA ASP A 142 -6.26 -15.73 -16.56
C ASP A 142 -7.76 -15.97 -16.29
N PRO A 143 -8.68 -15.74 -17.26
CA PRO A 143 -10.10 -16.00 -17.05
C PRO A 143 -10.46 -17.47 -16.79
N GLN A 144 -9.56 -18.40 -17.10
CA GLN A 144 -9.73 -19.84 -16.86
C GLN A 144 -9.13 -20.27 -15.50
N GLY A 145 -8.52 -19.33 -14.75
CA GLY A 145 -7.91 -19.60 -13.46
C GLY A 145 -6.46 -20.13 -13.53
N VAL A 146 -5.86 -20.15 -14.72
CA VAL A 146 -4.46 -20.56 -14.89
C VAL A 146 -3.55 -19.45 -14.37
N SER A 147 -2.56 -19.79 -13.52
CA SER A 147 -1.62 -18.83 -12.97
C SER A 147 -0.74 -18.22 -14.06
N THR A 148 -0.65 -16.89 -14.05
CA THR A 148 0.20 -16.10 -14.96
C THR A 148 1.37 -15.41 -14.24
N GLY A 149 1.47 -15.57 -12.91
CA GLY A 149 2.51 -14.99 -12.08
C GLY A 149 2.02 -14.72 -10.66
N TYR A 150 2.89 -14.14 -9.85
CA TYR A 150 2.54 -13.75 -8.48
C TYR A 150 3.33 -12.53 -8.03
N ASP A 151 2.84 -11.90 -6.97
CA ASP A 151 3.59 -10.96 -6.15
C ASP A 151 3.45 -11.35 -4.67
N ASP A 152 4.53 -11.19 -3.92
CA ASP A 152 4.62 -11.30 -2.48
C ASP A 152 5.46 -10.16 -1.89
N VAL A 153 5.72 -10.19 -0.59
CA VAL A 153 6.53 -9.17 0.08
C VAL A 153 7.92 -9.03 -0.55
N PHE A 154 8.55 -10.14 -0.96
CA PHE A 154 9.91 -10.13 -1.51
C PHE A 154 9.94 -9.60 -2.94
N THR A 155 9.06 -10.07 -3.81
CA THR A 155 8.97 -9.56 -5.19
C THR A 155 8.61 -8.07 -5.23
N ARG A 156 7.74 -7.61 -4.31
CA ARG A 156 7.40 -6.19 -4.16
C ARG A 156 8.57 -5.37 -3.65
N LEU A 157 9.34 -5.89 -2.69
CA LEU A 157 10.55 -5.26 -2.17
C LEU A 157 11.63 -5.11 -3.26
N GLU A 158 11.87 -6.18 -4.06
CA GLU A 158 12.83 -6.14 -5.16
C GLU A 158 12.44 -5.13 -6.24
N LYS A 159 11.15 -5.09 -6.64
CA LYS A 159 10.64 -4.08 -7.57
C LYS A 159 10.86 -2.65 -7.05
N ALA A 160 10.63 -2.44 -5.76
CA ALA A 160 10.84 -1.14 -5.14
C ALA A 160 12.34 -0.75 -5.11
N ARG A 161 13.25 -1.67 -4.75
CA ARG A 161 14.71 -1.45 -4.79
C ARG A 161 15.17 -1.03 -6.18
N ALA A 162 14.81 -1.82 -7.18
CA ALA A 162 15.21 -1.57 -8.57
C ALA A 162 14.68 -0.19 -9.04
N HIS A 163 13.44 0.14 -8.72
CA HIS A 163 12.86 1.43 -9.07
C HIS A 163 13.60 2.58 -8.39
N TYR A 164 13.80 2.52 -7.08
CA TYR A 164 14.44 3.62 -6.33
C TYR A 164 15.90 3.84 -6.73
N ALA A 165 16.63 2.79 -7.06
CA ALA A 165 17.94 2.90 -7.68
C ALA A 165 17.87 3.63 -9.03
N ALA A 166 16.91 3.25 -9.89
CA ALA A 166 16.77 3.82 -11.24
C ALA A 166 16.36 5.31 -11.22
N VAL A 167 15.60 5.77 -10.21
CA VAL A 167 15.16 7.17 -10.11
C VAL A 167 16.06 8.03 -9.22
N GLY A 168 17.21 7.50 -8.78
CA GLY A 168 18.21 8.25 -8.01
C GLY A 168 17.88 8.47 -6.53
N LEU A 169 16.97 7.68 -5.95
CA LEU A 169 16.78 7.63 -4.49
C LEU A 169 17.76 6.67 -3.80
N GLY A 170 18.38 5.75 -4.57
CA GLY A 170 19.23 4.68 -4.07
C GLY A 170 18.44 3.40 -3.73
N GLU A 171 19.10 2.25 -3.88
CA GLU A 171 18.48 0.96 -3.56
C GLU A 171 18.15 0.80 -2.08
N ASP A 172 18.92 1.45 -1.21
CA ASP A 172 18.74 1.42 0.25
C ASP A 172 17.54 2.26 0.74
N TYR A 173 16.90 3.02 -0.16
CA TYR A 173 15.72 3.81 0.21
C TYR A 173 14.59 2.94 0.78
N VAL A 174 14.52 1.67 0.42
CA VAL A 174 13.51 0.72 0.92
C VAL A 174 13.72 0.29 2.36
N GLU A 175 14.94 0.41 2.91
CA GLU A 175 15.29 -0.11 4.24
C GLU A 175 14.41 0.50 5.35
N GLN A 176 13.99 1.75 5.19
CA GLN A 176 13.08 2.42 6.11
C GLN A 176 11.70 1.73 6.22
N PHE A 177 11.29 0.93 5.23
CA PHE A 177 9.99 0.24 5.17
C PHE A 177 10.06 -1.21 5.64
N ILE A 178 11.23 -1.79 5.85
CA ILE A 178 11.40 -3.21 6.19
C ILE A 178 11.16 -3.45 7.69
N ARG A 179 10.36 -4.49 8.01
CA ARG A 179 10.04 -4.94 9.38
C ARG A 179 10.12 -6.45 9.50
#